data_8d671d26c1ecdbd7f1e67fbb738342de
#
_entry.id   8d671d26c1ecdbd7f1e67fbb738342de
#
_cell.length_a   1.000
_cell.length_b   1.000
_cell.length_c   1.000
_cell.angle_alpha   90.00
_cell.angle_beta   90.00
_cell.angle_gamma   90.00
#
_symmetry.space_group_name_H-M   'P 1'
#
loop_
_entity.id
_entity.type
_entity.pdbx_description
1 polymer ?
#
loop_
_entity_poly.entity_id
_entity_poly.type
_entity_poly.pdbx_seq_one_letter_code
_entity_poly.pdbx_strand_id
1 'polypeptide(L)'
;MKTTPTTKILAIGTINPGFEQSQVFAVLPEEVRETVDLYLDGKIEQWYSLQEKSGVAFIINVTDPAVAHEMLEKLPLGKAHMMSFELIPIGPLNPLRFLRGNAEVQAVAAKRSAILASPRSN
;
A
#
# COMPACT_ATOMS: atom_id res chain seq x y z
N MET A 1 -7.91 7.36 23.50
CA MET A 1 -8.79 7.30 22.32
C MET A 1 -8.45 6.09 21.48
N LYS A 2 -9.44 5.28 21.21
CA LYS A 2 -9.19 4.08 20.39
C LYS A 2 -8.91 4.45 18.96
N THR A 3 -7.82 3.93 18.43
CA THR A 3 -7.51 4.06 17.00
C THR A 3 -8.12 2.89 16.23
N THR A 4 -8.36 3.09 14.95
CA THR A 4 -8.74 2.00 14.07
C THR A 4 -7.63 0.94 14.07
N PRO A 5 -7.95 -0.35 14.21
CA PRO A 5 -6.92 -1.38 14.17
C PRO A 5 -6.24 -1.42 12.80
N THR A 6 -4.95 -1.70 12.83
CA THR A 6 -4.19 -1.90 11.60
C THR A 6 -4.59 -3.23 10.98
N THR A 7 -5.00 -3.20 9.73
CA THR A 7 -5.35 -4.42 8.99
C THR A 7 -4.40 -4.70 7.85
N LYS A 8 -3.71 -3.69 7.36
CA LYS A 8 -2.77 -3.79 6.24
C LYS A 8 -1.67 -2.76 6.41
N ILE A 9 -0.62 -2.90 5.62
CA ILE A 9 0.47 -1.92 5.55
C ILE A 9 0.52 -1.37 4.13
N LEU A 10 0.52 -0.05 4.02
CA LEU A 10 0.83 0.61 2.76
C LEU A 10 2.34 0.82 2.73
N ALA A 11 3.01 0.24 1.75
CA ALA A 11 4.45 0.37 1.59
C ALA A 11 4.75 1.18 0.35
N ILE A 12 5.55 2.23 0.49
CA ILE A 12 6.02 3.03 -0.63
C ILE A 12 7.52 2.84 -0.74
N GLY A 13 7.96 2.22 -1.84
CA GLY A 13 9.36 1.98 -2.11
C GLY A 13 9.88 2.93 -3.16
N THR A 14 11.01 3.58 -2.89
CA THR A 14 11.64 4.48 -3.85
C THR A 14 13.11 4.10 -4.00
N ILE A 15 13.64 4.31 -5.20
CA ILE A 15 15.05 4.01 -5.49
C ILE A 15 15.91 5.05 -4.79
N ASN A 16 16.94 4.56 -4.08
CA ASN A 16 17.88 5.42 -3.37
C ASN A 16 18.75 6.17 -4.37
N PRO A 17 19.14 7.41 -4.06
CA PRO A 17 20.08 8.15 -4.89
C PRO A 17 21.45 7.49 -4.89
N GLY A 18 22.24 7.74 -5.93
CA GLY A 18 23.60 7.23 -6.05
C GLY A 18 23.74 5.95 -6.84
N PHE A 19 22.65 5.36 -7.28
CA PHE A 19 22.70 4.17 -8.15
C PHE A 19 22.41 4.56 -9.59
N GLU A 20 23.17 3.98 -10.51
CA GLU A 20 22.92 4.16 -11.93
C GLU A 20 21.75 3.27 -12.36
N GLN A 21 21.07 3.69 -13.40
CA GLN A 21 19.92 2.95 -13.93
C GLN A 21 20.30 1.52 -14.33
N SER A 22 21.50 1.33 -14.87
CA SER A 22 21.98 0.01 -15.26
C SER A 22 22.15 -0.92 -14.07
N GLN A 23 22.55 -0.39 -12.92
CA GLN A 23 22.69 -1.18 -11.70
C GLN A 23 21.33 -1.68 -11.20
N VAL A 24 20.33 -0.82 -11.25
CA VAL A 24 18.97 -1.17 -10.85
C VAL A 24 18.39 -2.20 -11.83
N PHE A 25 18.56 -1.99 -13.12
CA PHE A 25 18.04 -2.89 -14.14
C PHE A 25 18.64 -4.30 -14.06
N ALA A 26 19.88 -4.42 -13.60
CA ALA A 26 20.51 -5.72 -13.44
C ALA A 26 19.81 -6.57 -12.37
N VAL A 27 19.19 -5.93 -11.39
CA VAL A 27 18.50 -6.61 -10.26
C VAL A 27 17.01 -6.82 -10.54
N LEU A 28 16.43 -6.05 -11.47
CA LEU A 28 14.98 -6.07 -11.71
C LEU A 28 14.38 -7.43 -12.06
N PRO A 29 15.01 -8.28 -12.89
CA PRO A 29 14.40 -9.57 -13.21
C PRO A 29 14.12 -10.43 -11.97
N GLU A 30 15.06 -10.48 -11.03
CA GLU A 30 14.87 -11.21 -9.77
C GLU A 30 13.88 -10.50 -8.87
N GLU A 31 13.95 -9.17 -8.81
CA GLU A 31 13.02 -8.37 -8.02
C GLU A 31 11.58 -8.62 -8.47
N VAL A 32 11.32 -8.58 -9.78
CA VAL A 32 9.98 -8.80 -10.33
C VAL A 32 9.51 -10.20 -9.99
N ARG A 33 10.37 -11.21 -10.18
CA ARG A 33 9.99 -12.59 -9.90
C ARG A 33 9.62 -12.80 -8.44
N GLU A 34 10.42 -12.31 -7.50
CA GLU A 34 10.15 -12.48 -6.08
C GLU A 34 8.94 -11.66 -5.62
N THR A 35 8.73 -10.49 -6.22
CA THR A 35 7.54 -9.68 -5.95
C THR A 35 6.27 -10.39 -6.43
N VAL A 36 6.32 -10.99 -7.61
CA VAL A 36 5.21 -11.80 -8.14
C VAL A 36 4.90 -12.96 -7.20
N ASP A 37 5.92 -13.62 -6.66
CA ASP A 37 5.72 -14.72 -5.71
C ASP A 37 4.96 -14.25 -4.47
N LEU A 38 5.32 -13.08 -3.93
CA LEU A 38 4.61 -12.50 -2.79
C LEU A 38 3.15 -12.18 -3.13
N TYR A 39 2.92 -11.70 -4.34
CA TYR A 39 1.56 -11.41 -4.80
C TYR A 39 0.73 -12.70 -4.91
N LEU A 40 1.30 -13.74 -5.51
CA LEU A 40 0.61 -15.03 -5.67
C LEU A 40 0.36 -15.71 -4.33
N ASP A 41 1.25 -15.51 -3.34
CA ASP A 41 1.07 -16.01 -1.98
C ASP A 41 0.04 -15.21 -1.18
N GLY A 42 -0.51 -14.12 -1.74
CA GLY A 42 -1.48 -13.29 -1.06
C GLY A 42 -0.87 -12.32 -0.05
N LYS A 43 0.45 -12.21 0.03
CA LYS A 43 1.13 -11.29 0.95
C LYS A 43 1.08 -9.86 0.44
N ILE A 44 1.15 -9.67 -0.87
CA ILE A 44 0.90 -8.38 -1.52
C ILE A 44 -0.48 -8.46 -2.13
N GLU A 45 -1.39 -7.61 -1.67
CA GLU A 45 -2.76 -7.59 -2.16
C GLU A 45 -2.90 -6.75 -3.42
N GLN A 46 -2.25 -5.60 -3.44
CA GLN A 46 -2.27 -4.67 -4.57
C GLN A 46 -0.88 -4.09 -4.76
N TRP A 47 -0.55 -3.78 -6.00
CA TRP A 47 0.73 -3.19 -6.34
C TRP A 47 0.54 -2.15 -7.44
N TYR A 48 1.35 -1.09 -7.37
CA TYR A 48 1.27 0.03 -8.29
C TYR A 48 2.67 0.58 -8.56
N SER A 49 2.86 1.15 -9.74
CA SER A 49 4.05 1.95 -10.04
C SER A 49 3.76 3.41 -9.70
N LEU A 50 4.74 4.08 -9.11
CA LEU A 50 4.63 5.52 -8.90
C LEU A 50 4.79 6.23 -10.25
N GLN A 51 3.99 7.27 -10.49
CA GLN A 51 3.94 7.92 -11.80
C GLN A 51 4.97 9.02 -11.96
N GLU A 52 5.33 9.73 -10.91
CA GLU A 52 6.19 10.90 -10.98
C GLU A 52 7.63 10.65 -10.55
N LYS A 53 7.91 9.48 -10.03
CA LYS A 53 9.24 9.09 -9.58
C LYS A 53 9.39 7.58 -9.66
N SER A 54 10.64 7.12 -9.65
CA SER A 54 10.93 5.68 -9.70
C SER A 54 10.59 5.03 -8.38
N GLY A 55 9.62 4.14 -8.40
CA GLY A 55 9.22 3.45 -7.18
C GLY A 55 7.91 2.71 -7.34
N VAL A 56 7.48 2.14 -6.24
CA VAL A 56 6.29 1.29 -6.19
C VAL A 56 5.47 1.61 -4.94
N ALA A 57 4.19 1.24 -4.99
CA ALA A 57 3.32 1.26 -3.83
C ALA A 57 2.67 -0.11 -3.71
N PHE A 58 2.76 -0.71 -2.53
CA PHE A 58 2.16 -2.01 -2.25
C PHE A 58 1.14 -1.90 -1.12
N ILE A 59 0.06 -2.65 -1.23
CA ILE A 59 -0.79 -2.95 -0.09
C ILE A 59 -0.42 -4.34 0.39
N ILE A 60 0.09 -4.45 1.60
CA ILE A 60 0.63 -5.69 2.15
C ILE A 60 -0.30 -6.24 3.23
N ASN A 61 -0.61 -7.52 3.14
CA ASN A 61 -1.54 -8.22 4.03
C ASN A 61 -0.85 -8.68 5.32
N VAL A 62 -0.22 -7.74 6.02
CA VAL A 62 0.31 -7.96 7.36
C VAL A 62 -0.09 -6.77 8.23
N THR A 63 -0.08 -6.95 9.52
CA THR A 63 -0.53 -5.92 10.46
C THR A 63 0.61 -5.26 11.22
N ASP A 64 1.80 -5.84 11.18
CA ASP A 64 2.98 -5.33 11.87
C ASP A 64 3.95 -4.71 10.86
N PRO A 65 4.25 -3.40 10.98
CA PRO A 65 5.21 -2.76 10.09
C PRO A 65 6.60 -3.43 10.10
N ALA A 66 7.03 -3.98 11.23
CA ALA A 66 8.32 -4.66 11.30
C ALA A 66 8.35 -5.91 10.43
N VAL A 67 7.25 -6.66 10.38
CA VAL A 67 7.12 -7.84 9.51
C VAL A 67 7.14 -7.42 8.05
N ALA A 68 6.42 -6.36 7.71
CA ALA A 68 6.41 -5.84 6.35
C ALA A 68 7.80 -5.37 5.92
N HIS A 69 8.50 -4.65 6.79
CA HIS A 69 9.85 -4.18 6.52
C HIS A 69 10.80 -5.34 6.25
N GLU A 70 10.77 -6.36 7.10
CA GLU A 70 11.60 -7.54 6.92
C GLU A 70 11.32 -8.23 5.59
N MET A 71 10.05 -8.38 5.25
CA MET A 71 9.64 -9.00 4.00
C MET A 71 10.19 -8.25 2.78
N LEU A 72 10.09 -6.91 2.79
CA LEU A 72 10.55 -6.08 1.68
C LEU A 72 12.06 -5.99 1.59
N GLU A 73 12.75 -5.99 2.73
CA GLU A 73 14.21 -5.97 2.75
C GLU A 73 14.83 -7.28 2.24
N LYS A 74 14.07 -8.35 2.18
CA LYS A 74 14.50 -9.62 1.59
C LYS A 74 14.41 -9.64 0.07
N LEU A 75 13.70 -8.69 -0.53
CA LEU A 75 13.66 -8.57 -1.97
C LEU A 75 15.01 -8.09 -2.50
N PRO A 76 15.37 -8.44 -3.75
CA PRO A 76 16.71 -8.10 -4.27
C PRO A 76 17.10 -6.64 -4.19
N LEU A 77 16.17 -5.71 -4.48
CA LEU A 77 16.47 -4.28 -4.36
C LEU A 77 16.66 -3.86 -2.90
N GLY A 78 15.92 -4.46 -1.98
CA GLY A 78 16.10 -4.22 -0.55
C GLY A 78 17.44 -4.75 -0.06
N LYS A 79 17.80 -5.98 -0.42
CA LYS A 79 19.10 -6.57 -0.05
C LYS A 79 20.27 -5.77 -0.56
N ALA A 80 20.16 -5.20 -1.75
CA ALA A 80 21.21 -4.39 -2.36
C ALA A 80 21.23 -2.95 -1.86
N HIS A 81 20.33 -2.59 -0.96
CA HIS A 81 20.16 -1.23 -0.44
C HIS A 81 19.88 -0.20 -1.53
N MET A 82 19.29 -0.64 -2.63
CA MET A 82 18.94 0.22 -3.75
C MET A 82 17.56 0.87 -3.58
N MET A 83 16.75 0.36 -2.66
CA MET A 83 15.40 0.86 -2.43
C MET A 83 15.16 1.06 -0.94
N SER A 84 14.51 2.16 -0.62
CA SER A 84 14.03 2.45 0.73
C SER A 84 12.52 2.40 0.76
N PHE A 85 11.95 1.93 1.88
CA PHE A 85 10.52 1.76 2.02
C PHE A 85 9.98 2.63 3.14
N GLU A 86 8.91 3.36 2.85
CA GLU A 86 8.09 4.02 3.85
C GLU A 86 6.91 3.10 4.13
N LEU A 87 6.70 2.75 5.39
CA LEU A 87 5.64 1.84 5.79
C LEU A 87 4.60 2.58 6.62
N ILE A 88 3.37 2.55 6.14
CA ILE A 88 2.25 3.27 6.75
C ILE A 88 1.21 2.24 7.15
N PRO A 89 1.03 1.98 8.47
CA PRO A 89 -0.06 1.12 8.92
C PRO A 89 -1.39 1.75 8.54
N ILE A 90 -2.27 0.95 7.95
CA ILE A 90 -3.60 1.42 7.56
C ILE A 90 -4.66 0.46 8.10
N GLY A 91 -5.85 0.97 8.23
CA GLY A 91 -7.00 0.18 8.66
C GLY A 91 -8.26 0.74 8.01
N PRO A 92 -9.41 0.16 8.33
CA PRO A 92 -10.67 0.65 7.76
C PRO A 92 -10.88 2.11 8.12
N LEU A 93 -11.35 2.89 7.15
CA LEU A 93 -11.74 4.26 7.42
C LEU A 93 -12.91 4.24 8.42
N ASN A 94 -12.76 5.00 9.49
CA ASN A 94 -13.78 5.08 10.52
C ASN A 94 -14.28 6.51 10.69
N PRO A 95 -15.13 7.00 9.78
CA PRO A 95 -15.62 8.36 9.85
C PRO A 95 -16.50 8.61 11.08
N LEU A 96 -17.03 7.55 11.70
CA LEU A 96 -17.87 7.67 12.88
C LEU A 96 -17.16 8.30 14.07
N ARG A 97 -15.81 8.24 14.09
CA ARG A 97 -15.03 8.88 15.16
C ARG A 97 -15.16 10.38 15.17
N PHE A 98 -15.46 10.96 14.03
CA PHE A 98 -15.51 12.41 13.84
C PHE A 98 -16.93 12.93 13.71
N LEU A 99 -17.94 12.05 13.64
CA LEU A 99 -19.32 12.42 13.53
C LEU A 99 -19.97 12.44 14.91
N ARG A 100 -20.90 13.38 15.09
CA ARG A 100 -21.65 13.53 16.33
C ARG A 100 -23.10 13.20 16.05
N GLY A 101 -23.54 12.09 16.60
CA GLY A 101 -24.94 11.69 16.51
C GLY A 101 -25.26 10.86 15.28
N ASN A 102 -26.34 10.11 15.39
CA ASN A 102 -26.75 9.16 14.37
C ASN A 102 -27.26 9.82 13.10
N ALA A 103 -27.81 11.02 13.22
CA ALA A 103 -28.35 11.73 12.05
C ALA A 103 -27.25 12.04 11.02
N GLU A 104 -26.06 12.46 11.50
CA GLU A 104 -24.93 12.73 10.60
C GLU A 104 -24.44 11.46 9.93
N VAL A 105 -24.36 10.37 10.68
CA VAL A 105 -23.97 9.07 10.16
C VAL A 105 -24.94 8.60 9.09
N GLN A 106 -26.24 8.71 9.36
CA GLN A 106 -27.28 8.31 8.41
C GLN A 106 -27.25 9.18 7.15
N ALA A 107 -27.02 10.47 7.28
CA ALA A 107 -26.93 11.38 6.15
C ALA A 107 -25.75 11.00 5.24
N VAL A 108 -24.59 10.66 5.80
CA VAL A 108 -23.43 10.21 5.04
C VAL A 108 -23.72 8.90 4.34
N ALA A 109 -24.30 7.93 5.03
CA ALA A 109 -24.64 6.64 4.46
C ALA A 109 -25.69 6.77 3.33
N ALA A 110 -26.70 7.60 3.53
CA ALA A 110 -27.72 7.84 2.51
C ALA A 110 -27.14 8.49 1.25
N LYS A 111 -26.24 9.44 1.43
CA LYS A 111 -25.57 10.10 0.31
C LYS A 111 -24.73 9.11 -0.49
N ARG A 112 -24.00 8.24 0.19
CA ARG A 112 -23.20 7.20 -0.47
C ARG A 112 -24.09 6.25 -1.27
N SER A 113 -25.18 5.79 -0.68
CA SER A 113 -26.13 4.90 -1.35
C SER A 113 -26.72 5.53 -2.60
N ALA A 114 -27.08 6.81 -2.54
CA ALA A 114 -27.59 7.54 -3.69
C ALA A 114 -26.56 7.64 -4.82
N ILE A 115 -25.31 7.90 -4.49
CA ILE A 115 -24.21 7.96 -5.46
C ILE A 115 -23.98 6.59 -6.11
N LEU A 116 -23.97 5.52 -5.33
CA LEU A 116 -23.72 4.17 -5.83
C LEU A 116 -24.89 3.64 -6.66
N ALA A 117 -26.11 4.06 -6.34
CA ALA A 117 -27.30 3.63 -7.06
C ALA A 117 -27.55 4.41 -8.35
N SER A 118 -26.91 5.56 -8.52
CA SER A 118 -27.10 6.38 -9.71
C SER A 118 -26.51 5.70 -10.94
N PRO A 119 -27.27 5.63 -12.06
CA PRO A 119 -26.69 5.13 -13.30
C PRO A 119 -25.53 6.01 -13.74
N ARG A 120 -24.43 5.38 -14.12
CA ARG A 120 -23.31 6.14 -14.65
C ARG A 120 -23.59 6.51 -16.10
N SER A 121 -23.48 7.79 -16.39
CA SER A 121 -23.48 8.24 -17.78
C SER A 121 -22.14 7.83 -18.39
N ASN A 122 -22.21 7.21 -19.51
CA ASN A 122 -21.00 6.88 -20.28
C ASN A 122 -20.67 8.01 -21.26
#